data_49d3e5e233067a2038cafd7582b6f7ac
#
_entry.id   49d3e5e233067a2038cafd7582b6f7ac
#
_cell.length_a   1.000
_cell.length_b   1.000
_cell.length_c   1.000
_cell.angle_alpha   90.00
_cell.angle_beta   90.00
_cell.angle_gamma   90.00
#
_symmetry.space_group_name_H-M   'P 1'
#
loop_
_entity.id
_entity.type
_entity.pdbx_description
1 polymer ?
#
loop_
_entity_poly.entity_id
_entity_poly.type
_entity_poly.pdbx_seq_one_letter_code
_entity_poly.pdbx_strand_id
1 'polypeptide(L)'
;KNCTITIGESSAFYQGGCTRLGFETTGIAEAGRKYGAGILPFEATLLKKISSGRVLNPFYLTQAVFDCDLVVNLPKLKLHRLARYTGAIKNAYGCVVGGTKQIYHTLFQERSDYQEYWGKALVDVYEAVNPGLTIMDAIIGLDRDGPAANGTPRFTGLLLASQNGAALDVAACGVIGFDPCWVPAVREALERGLAAVDTIRIAGEPASVPYVKLPDVKKKTGISKKLDDHVFEQFIVTPVLDESGCDKCNACVEKCAPKAIQLKTNGYPHIDL
;
A
#
# COMPACT_ATOMS: atom_id res chain seq x y z
N LYS A 1 -6.66 -27.62 -12.33
CA LYS A 1 -6.66 -26.49 -13.28
C LYS A 1 -5.30 -25.81 -13.18
N ASN A 2 -4.66 -25.57 -14.32
CA ASN A 2 -3.39 -24.84 -14.34
C ASN A 2 -3.67 -23.37 -14.02
N CYS A 3 -3.02 -22.86 -12.98
CA CYS A 3 -3.09 -21.46 -12.55
C CYS A 3 -1.65 -20.92 -12.52
N THR A 4 -1.42 -19.77 -13.13
CA THR A 4 -0.16 -19.04 -12.99
C THR A 4 -0.28 -18.12 -11.77
N ILE A 5 0.64 -18.26 -10.83
CA ILE A 5 0.68 -17.47 -9.61
C ILE A 5 1.84 -16.48 -9.68
N THR A 6 1.56 -15.23 -9.39
CA THR A 6 2.57 -14.17 -9.28
C THR A 6 2.43 -13.47 -7.94
N ILE A 7 3.53 -13.33 -7.21
CA ILE A 7 3.60 -12.57 -5.97
C ILE A 7 4.17 -11.20 -6.30
N GLY A 8 3.38 -10.17 -6.10
CA GLY A 8 3.74 -8.79 -6.41
C GLY A 8 3.72 -7.88 -5.18
N GLU A 9 4.63 -6.93 -5.12
CA GLU A 9 4.73 -5.93 -4.06
C GLU A 9 5.50 -4.71 -4.57
N SER A 10 5.30 -3.57 -3.93
CA SER A 10 6.20 -2.43 -3.96
C SER A 10 6.50 -2.01 -2.53
N SER A 11 7.76 -2.04 -2.14
CA SER A 11 8.19 -1.63 -0.80
C SER A 11 7.86 -0.15 -0.55
N ALA A 12 8.03 0.29 0.69
CA ALA A 12 7.99 1.71 1.00
C ALA A 12 9.02 2.49 0.18
N PHE A 13 8.95 3.80 0.22
CA PHE A 13 9.70 4.77 -0.61
C PHE A 13 11.22 4.82 -0.37
N TYR A 14 11.86 3.72 -0.06
CA TYR A 14 13.32 3.65 0.08
C TYR A 14 14.02 3.54 -1.28
N GLN A 15 15.32 3.38 -1.26
CA GLN A 15 16.16 3.29 -2.46
C GLN A 15 15.65 2.26 -3.48
N GLY A 16 15.97 2.48 -4.75
CA GLY A 16 15.69 1.53 -5.83
C GLY A 16 16.23 0.12 -5.51
N GLY A 17 15.44 -0.90 -5.84
CA GLY A 17 15.78 -2.29 -5.56
C GLY A 17 15.36 -2.81 -4.18
N CYS A 18 14.90 -1.96 -3.27
CA CYS A 18 14.45 -2.39 -1.93
C CYS A 18 13.33 -3.44 -1.97
N THR A 19 12.46 -3.42 -2.97
CA THR A 19 11.41 -4.44 -3.11
C THR A 19 12.01 -5.83 -3.35
N ARG A 20 13.03 -5.94 -4.21
CA ARG A 20 13.74 -7.21 -4.43
C ARG A 20 14.44 -7.70 -3.17
N LEU A 21 15.15 -6.80 -2.50
CA LEU A 21 15.78 -7.11 -1.22
C LEU A 21 14.73 -7.55 -0.17
N GLY A 22 13.59 -6.87 -0.11
CA GLY A 22 12.48 -7.23 0.76
C GLY A 22 11.96 -8.65 0.49
N PHE A 23 11.76 -9.04 -0.76
CA PHE A 23 11.35 -10.39 -1.11
C PHE A 23 12.35 -11.45 -0.64
N GLU A 24 13.65 -11.21 -0.79
CA GLU A 24 14.69 -12.16 -0.37
C GLU A 24 14.80 -12.23 1.16
N THR A 25 14.85 -11.09 1.83
CA THR A 25 15.07 -11.04 3.29
C THR A 25 13.87 -11.51 4.12
N THR A 26 12.66 -11.41 3.57
CA THR A 26 11.43 -11.89 4.23
C THR A 26 11.10 -13.35 3.95
N GLY A 27 11.85 -14.03 3.06
CA GLY A 27 11.59 -15.39 2.64
C GLY A 27 10.47 -15.52 1.60
N ILE A 28 9.86 -14.41 1.14
CA ILE A 28 8.80 -14.45 0.12
C ILE A 28 9.33 -14.99 -1.21
N ALA A 29 10.54 -14.59 -1.62
CA ALA A 29 11.15 -15.08 -2.85
C ALA A 29 11.47 -16.58 -2.75
N GLU A 30 11.91 -17.07 -1.59
CA GLU A 30 12.14 -18.51 -1.35
C GLU A 30 10.82 -19.29 -1.44
N ALA A 31 9.76 -18.80 -0.78
CA ALA A 31 8.43 -19.41 -0.88
C ALA A 31 7.92 -19.42 -2.33
N GLY A 32 8.09 -18.32 -3.06
CA GLY A 32 7.73 -18.25 -4.48
C GLY A 32 8.43 -19.33 -5.31
N ARG A 33 9.75 -19.43 -5.19
CA ARG A 33 10.54 -20.49 -5.87
C ARG A 33 10.08 -21.89 -5.49
N LYS A 34 9.84 -22.14 -4.21
CA LYS A 34 9.43 -23.45 -3.69
C LYS A 34 8.09 -23.91 -4.25
N TYR A 35 7.15 -22.98 -4.43
CA TYR A 35 5.78 -23.29 -4.87
C TYR A 35 5.49 -22.91 -6.33
N GLY A 36 6.52 -22.55 -7.10
CA GLY A 36 6.41 -22.24 -8.53
C GLY A 36 5.68 -20.93 -8.84
N ALA A 37 5.67 -19.98 -7.89
CA ALA A 37 5.11 -18.64 -8.12
C ALA A 37 6.18 -17.68 -8.66
N GLY A 38 5.81 -16.85 -9.63
CA GLY A 38 6.63 -15.72 -10.11
C GLY A 38 6.78 -14.64 -9.04
N ILE A 39 7.90 -13.93 -9.05
CA ILE A 39 8.15 -12.77 -8.17
C ILE A 39 8.21 -11.51 -9.02
N LEU A 40 7.37 -10.53 -8.72
CA LEU A 40 7.20 -9.31 -9.50
C LEU A 40 7.32 -8.05 -8.62
N PRO A 41 8.47 -7.39 -8.61
CA PRO A 41 8.55 -6.02 -8.08
C PRO A 41 7.67 -5.10 -8.94
N PHE A 42 6.72 -4.39 -8.32
CA PHE A 42 5.80 -3.54 -9.06
C PHE A 42 6.50 -2.34 -9.74
N GLU A 43 7.68 -1.97 -9.32
CA GLU A 43 8.54 -0.98 -9.98
C GLU A 43 8.97 -1.43 -11.39
N ALA A 44 8.89 -2.72 -11.70
CA ALA A 44 9.20 -3.28 -13.02
C ALA A 44 7.97 -3.36 -13.95
N THR A 45 6.83 -2.82 -13.54
CA THR A 45 5.58 -2.86 -14.31
C THR A 45 5.22 -1.51 -14.91
N LEU A 46 4.32 -1.51 -15.89
CA LEU A 46 3.68 -0.30 -16.36
C LEU A 46 2.73 0.25 -15.30
N LEU A 47 2.45 1.54 -15.37
CA LEU A 47 1.47 2.20 -14.53
C LEU A 47 0.15 2.38 -15.28
N LYS A 48 -0.94 2.10 -14.58
CA LYS A 48 -2.30 2.40 -15.05
C LYS A 48 -2.82 3.65 -14.37
N LYS A 49 -3.29 4.60 -15.17
CA LYS A 49 -3.99 5.79 -14.67
C LYS A 49 -5.40 5.43 -14.25
N ILE A 50 -5.77 5.83 -13.05
CA ILE A 50 -7.10 5.68 -12.45
C ILE A 50 -7.71 7.07 -12.27
N SER A 51 -8.94 7.25 -12.72
CA SER A 51 -9.66 8.55 -12.67
C SER A 51 -10.99 8.44 -11.91
N SER A 52 -11.17 7.39 -11.10
CA SER A 52 -12.40 7.12 -10.34
C SER A 52 -12.29 7.41 -8.84
N GLY A 53 -11.14 7.87 -8.36
CA GLY A 53 -10.96 8.19 -6.94
C GLY A 53 -11.76 9.42 -6.51
N ARG A 54 -12.22 9.42 -5.26
CA ARG A 54 -12.97 10.55 -4.68
C ARG A 54 -12.05 11.66 -4.19
N VAL A 55 -10.85 11.30 -3.74
CA VAL A 55 -9.83 12.25 -3.24
C VAL A 55 -8.51 12.16 -4.00
N LEU A 56 -8.17 10.99 -4.54
CA LEU A 56 -7.07 10.81 -5.49
C LEU A 56 -7.65 10.78 -6.91
N ASN A 57 -7.46 11.85 -7.69
CA ASN A 57 -7.97 11.91 -9.05
C ASN A 57 -7.16 12.89 -9.92
N PRO A 58 -6.36 12.40 -10.89
CA PRO A 58 -6.04 10.98 -11.11
C PRO A 58 -4.98 10.44 -10.15
N PHE A 59 -4.88 9.11 -10.09
CA PHE A 59 -3.77 8.42 -9.44
C PHE A 59 -3.29 7.22 -10.26
N TYR A 60 -2.17 6.61 -9.87
CA TYR A 60 -1.50 5.59 -10.67
C TYR A 60 -1.23 4.35 -9.84
N LEU A 61 -1.54 3.19 -10.42
CA LEU A 61 -1.29 1.87 -9.84
C LEU A 61 -0.48 1.02 -10.79
N THR A 62 0.18 -0.01 -10.26
CA THR A 62 0.78 -1.06 -11.10
C THR A 62 -0.25 -1.64 -12.06
N GLN A 63 0.10 -1.80 -13.32
CA GLN A 63 -0.75 -2.45 -14.31
C GLN A 63 -1.01 -3.93 -13.95
N ALA A 64 -0.09 -4.57 -13.23
CA ALA A 64 -0.13 -6.00 -12.93
C ALA A 64 -1.43 -6.47 -12.25
N VAL A 65 -2.04 -5.64 -11.38
CA VAL A 65 -3.29 -5.98 -10.69
C VAL A 65 -4.51 -5.94 -11.60
N PHE A 66 -4.38 -5.37 -12.81
CA PHE A 66 -5.44 -5.32 -13.82
C PHE A 66 -5.26 -6.37 -14.92
N ASP A 67 -4.09 -7.00 -14.98
CA ASP A 67 -3.74 -8.01 -15.97
C ASP A 67 -3.97 -9.44 -15.45
N CYS A 68 -4.41 -9.60 -14.21
CA CYS A 68 -4.69 -10.90 -13.59
C CYS A 68 -6.20 -11.14 -13.42
N ASP A 69 -6.61 -12.41 -13.39
CA ASP A 69 -8.01 -12.81 -13.21
C ASP A 69 -8.48 -12.65 -11.75
N LEU A 70 -7.55 -12.71 -10.80
CA LEU A 70 -7.84 -12.62 -9.36
C LEU A 70 -6.68 -11.98 -8.61
N VAL A 71 -6.98 -10.96 -7.84
CA VAL A 71 -6.07 -10.40 -6.84
C VAL A 71 -6.38 -11.04 -5.48
N VAL A 72 -5.37 -11.73 -4.90
CA VAL A 72 -5.39 -12.20 -3.52
C VAL A 72 -4.57 -11.25 -2.67
N ASN A 73 -5.21 -10.59 -1.73
CA ASN A 73 -4.59 -9.61 -0.84
C ASN A 73 -4.10 -10.29 0.45
N LEU A 74 -2.81 -10.16 0.77
CA LEU A 74 -2.17 -10.83 1.91
C LEU A 74 -1.65 -9.81 2.95
N PRO A 75 -2.53 -9.11 3.69
CA PRO A 75 -2.13 -8.12 4.67
C PRO A 75 -1.55 -8.75 5.94
N LYS A 76 -0.69 -8.01 6.61
CA LYS A 76 -0.24 -8.25 7.98
C LYS A 76 -1.02 -7.39 8.95
N LEU A 77 -1.56 -7.99 10.02
CA LEU A 77 -2.20 -7.25 11.11
C LEU A 77 -1.15 -6.38 11.84
N LYS A 78 -1.28 -5.08 11.77
CA LYS A 78 -0.35 -4.17 12.46
C LYS A 78 -0.95 -2.81 12.76
N LEU A 79 -0.52 -2.18 13.85
CA LEU A 79 -0.78 -0.78 14.11
C LEU A 79 0.14 0.11 13.27
N HIS A 80 -0.29 1.33 13.06
CA HIS A 80 0.42 2.31 12.26
C HIS A 80 0.13 3.71 12.76
N ARG A 81 1.17 4.45 13.08
CA ARG A 81 1.04 5.78 13.66
C ARG A 81 0.11 6.71 12.86
N LEU A 82 0.29 6.79 11.55
CA LEU A 82 -0.50 7.65 10.67
C LEU A 82 -1.89 7.10 10.38
N ALA A 83 -1.99 5.83 10.00
CA ALA A 83 -3.24 5.20 9.59
C ALA A 83 -4.00 4.53 10.75
N ARG A 84 -3.47 4.59 11.97
CA ARG A 84 -3.92 3.92 13.19
C ARG A 84 -3.82 2.40 13.11
N TYR A 85 -4.31 1.82 12.04
CA TYR A 85 -4.35 0.38 11.77
C TYR A 85 -3.94 0.09 10.33
N THR A 86 -3.41 -1.09 10.09
CA THR A 86 -3.09 -1.62 8.77
C THR A 86 -3.66 -3.02 8.63
N GLY A 87 -4.52 -3.19 7.67
CA GLY A 87 -5.15 -4.45 7.27
C GLY A 87 -5.32 -4.50 5.75
N ALA A 88 -6.46 -5.04 5.31
CA ALA A 88 -6.78 -5.25 3.91
C ALA A 88 -6.76 -3.96 3.07
N ILE A 89 -7.46 -2.92 3.56
CA ILE A 89 -7.60 -1.65 2.84
C ILE A 89 -6.22 -1.01 2.63
N LYS A 90 -5.44 -0.86 3.70
CA LYS A 90 -4.13 -0.22 3.59
C LYS A 90 -3.11 -1.09 2.84
N ASN A 91 -3.23 -2.42 2.87
CA ASN A 91 -2.30 -3.28 2.16
C ASN A 91 -2.39 -3.09 0.64
N ALA A 92 -3.59 -2.80 0.10
CA ALA A 92 -3.78 -2.47 -1.31
C ALA A 92 -2.93 -1.26 -1.76
N TYR A 93 -2.54 -0.37 -0.85
CA TYR A 93 -1.61 0.73 -1.13
C TYR A 93 -0.22 0.26 -1.58
N GLY A 94 0.12 -1.02 -1.38
CA GLY A 94 1.28 -1.67 -1.99
C GLY A 94 1.28 -1.58 -3.53
N CYS A 95 0.10 -1.47 -4.16
CA CYS A 95 -0.06 -1.33 -5.60
C CYS A 95 0.26 0.08 -6.14
N VAL A 96 0.39 1.08 -5.28
CA VAL A 96 1.01 2.38 -5.61
C VAL A 96 2.51 2.17 -5.64
N VAL A 97 3.19 2.57 -6.72
CA VAL A 97 4.57 2.16 -6.98
C VAL A 97 5.59 3.21 -6.52
N GLY A 98 6.62 2.75 -5.81
CA GLY A 98 7.85 3.48 -5.54
C GLY A 98 7.64 4.88 -4.93
N GLY A 99 8.31 5.88 -5.49
CA GLY A 99 8.27 7.28 -5.05
C GLY A 99 6.88 7.92 -5.07
N THR A 100 5.95 7.41 -5.89
CA THR A 100 4.56 7.89 -5.92
C THR A 100 3.86 7.70 -4.57
N LYS A 101 4.25 6.67 -3.80
CA LYS A 101 3.77 6.49 -2.42
C LYS A 101 4.11 7.69 -1.55
N GLN A 102 5.33 8.19 -1.67
CA GLN A 102 5.80 9.34 -0.91
C GLN A 102 5.10 10.62 -1.34
N ILE A 103 4.93 10.84 -2.64
CA ILE A 103 4.21 12.00 -3.18
C ILE A 103 2.80 12.08 -2.56
N TYR A 104 2.06 10.98 -2.56
CA TYR A 104 0.72 10.97 -1.95
C TYR A 104 0.77 11.17 -0.43
N HIS A 105 1.76 10.64 0.28
CA HIS A 105 1.95 10.95 1.68
C HIS A 105 2.19 12.45 1.94
N THR A 106 3.03 13.08 1.13
CA THR A 106 3.41 14.49 1.28
C THR A 106 2.24 15.42 0.96
N LEU A 107 1.46 15.13 -0.10
CA LEU A 107 0.32 15.93 -0.52
C LEU A 107 -0.71 16.17 0.61
N PHE A 108 -0.81 15.26 1.57
CA PHE A 108 -1.81 15.35 2.63
C PHE A 108 -1.25 15.86 3.96
N GLN A 109 0.06 15.87 4.17
CA GLN A 109 0.67 16.25 5.46
C GLN A 109 0.38 17.69 5.89
N GLU A 110 0.14 18.59 4.95
CA GLU A 110 -0.15 19.99 5.24
C GLU A 110 -1.60 20.23 5.69
N ARG A 111 -2.48 19.26 5.49
CA ARG A 111 -3.89 19.37 5.88
C ARG A 111 -4.05 19.23 7.40
N SER A 112 -4.99 19.97 7.96
CA SER A 112 -5.38 19.81 9.38
C SER A 112 -6.07 18.46 9.65
N ASP A 113 -6.74 17.91 8.64
CA ASP A 113 -7.49 16.65 8.64
C ASP A 113 -6.74 15.50 7.93
N TYR A 114 -5.40 15.55 7.89
CA TYR A 114 -4.60 14.68 7.04
C TYR A 114 -4.81 13.18 7.29
N GLN A 115 -5.07 12.74 8.53
CA GLN A 115 -5.35 11.33 8.83
C GLN A 115 -6.66 10.87 8.18
N GLU A 116 -7.68 11.72 8.21
CA GLU A 116 -8.98 11.47 7.60
C GLU A 116 -8.84 11.41 6.07
N TYR A 117 -8.16 12.40 5.52
CA TYR A 117 -7.96 12.48 4.08
C TYR A 117 -7.10 11.31 3.56
N TRP A 118 -6.10 10.91 4.35
CA TRP A 118 -5.30 9.73 4.08
C TRP A 118 -6.15 8.45 4.10
N GLY A 119 -7.06 8.31 5.06
CA GLY A 119 -8.02 7.21 5.11
C GLY A 119 -8.85 7.10 3.84
N LYS A 120 -9.37 8.24 3.35
CA LYS A 120 -10.13 8.32 2.08
C LYS A 120 -9.30 7.91 0.87
N ALA A 121 -8.05 8.37 0.80
CA ALA A 121 -7.12 8.00 -0.26
C ALA A 121 -6.80 6.50 -0.29
N LEU A 122 -6.65 5.88 0.88
CA LEU A 122 -6.45 4.43 0.99
C LEU A 122 -7.66 3.65 0.47
N VAL A 123 -8.87 4.15 0.70
CA VAL A 123 -10.10 3.51 0.19
C VAL A 123 -10.21 3.68 -1.33
N ASP A 124 -9.83 4.84 -1.90
CA ASP A 124 -9.77 5.02 -3.36
C ASP A 124 -8.87 3.96 -4.02
N VAL A 125 -7.71 3.69 -3.44
CA VAL A 125 -6.79 2.66 -3.93
C VAL A 125 -7.38 1.27 -3.77
N TYR A 126 -7.96 0.97 -2.60
CA TYR A 126 -8.58 -0.34 -2.33
C TYR A 126 -9.73 -0.66 -3.29
N GLU A 127 -10.63 0.29 -3.55
CA GLU A 127 -11.71 0.15 -4.51
C GLU A 127 -11.18 -0.11 -5.93
N ALA A 128 -10.10 0.58 -6.33
CA ALA A 128 -9.51 0.41 -7.68
C ALA A 128 -8.81 -0.94 -7.84
N VAL A 129 -8.14 -1.44 -6.81
CA VAL A 129 -7.48 -2.77 -6.82
C VAL A 129 -8.52 -3.89 -6.75
N ASN A 130 -9.58 -3.69 -5.97
CA ASN A 130 -10.71 -4.61 -5.81
C ASN A 130 -10.31 -6.08 -5.58
N PRO A 131 -9.62 -6.41 -4.49
CA PRO A 131 -9.19 -7.79 -4.24
C PRO A 131 -10.39 -8.74 -4.10
N GLY A 132 -10.38 -9.89 -4.80
CA GLY A 132 -11.45 -10.89 -4.71
C GLY A 132 -11.32 -11.83 -3.51
N LEU A 133 -10.15 -11.87 -2.87
CA LEU A 133 -9.90 -12.60 -1.62
C LEU A 133 -8.86 -11.87 -0.81
N THR A 134 -9.09 -11.80 0.50
CA THR A 134 -8.09 -11.32 1.47
C THR A 134 -7.83 -12.40 2.51
N ILE A 135 -6.54 -12.68 2.77
CA ILE A 135 -6.09 -13.57 3.84
C ILE A 135 -5.09 -12.79 4.69
N MET A 136 -5.49 -12.44 5.90
CA MET A 136 -4.68 -11.64 6.83
C MET A 136 -3.85 -12.54 7.73
N ASP A 137 -2.54 -12.34 7.71
CA ASP A 137 -1.64 -12.88 8.72
C ASP A 137 -1.74 -12.05 10.00
N ALA A 138 -2.36 -12.62 11.01
CA ALA A 138 -2.46 -12.13 12.36
C ALA A 138 -1.82 -13.11 13.37
N ILE A 139 -0.90 -13.99 12.93
CA ILE A 139 -0.21 -14.92 13.84
C ILE A 139 0.68 -14.12 14.81
N ILE A 140 1.59 -13.34 14.26
CA ILE A 140 2.38 -12.36 15.04
C ILE A 140 2.07 -11.00 14.43
N GLY A 141 1.24 -10.22 15.07
CA GLY A 141 0.93 -8.85 14.66
C GLY A 141 1.98 -7.86 15.18
N LEU A 142 1.77 -6.58 14.86
CA LEU A 142 2.60 -5.48 15.36
C LEU A 142 1.72 -4.50 16.15
N ASP A 143 1.95 -4.46 17.45
CA ASP A 143 1.26 -3.57 18.40
C ASP A 143 2.03 -2.25 18.57
N ARG A 144 1.41 -1.25 19.19
CA ARG A 144 1.99 0.06 19.56
C ARG A 144 2.38 0.90 18.35
N ASP A 145 3.51 1.58 18.37
CA ASP A 145 3.94 2.65 17.47
C ASP A 145 4.53 2.12 16.14
N GLY A 146 3.80 1.21 15.46
CA GLY A 146 4.18 0.79 14.11
C GLY A 146 4.18 1.96 13.11
N PRO A 147 4.77 1.76 11.95
CA PRO A 147 5.28 0.52 11.38
C PRO A 147 6.73 0.20 11.77
N ALA A 148 7.20 -0.96 11.32
CA ALA A 148 8.58 -1.43 11.45
C ALA A 148 9.08 -1.48 12.91
N ALA A 149 10.35 -1.12 13.15
CA ALA A 149 11.03 -1.27 14.42
C ALA A 149 10.44 -0.46 15.60
N ASN A 150 9.56 0.49 15.32
CA ASN A 150 8.89 1.27 16.36
C ASN A 150 7.73 0.52 17.03
N GLY A 151 7.20 -0.52 16.39
CA GLY A 151 6.15 -1.36 16.97
C GLY A 151 6.71 -2.50 17.79
N THR A 152 5.83 -3.15 18.55
CA THR A 152 6.16 -4.31 19.36
C THR A 152 5.50 -5.55 18.77
N PRO A 153 6.24 -6.59 18.38
CA PRO A 153 5.66 -7.85 17.92
C PRO A 153 4.72 -8.43 19.00
N ARG A 154 3.53 -8.86 18.60
CA ARG A 154 2.54 -9.43 19.49
C ARG A 154 1.96 -10.71 18.90
N PHE A 155 2.04 -11.80 19.65
CA PHE A 155 1.40 -13.03 19.26
C PHE A 155 -0.12 -12.89 19.40
N THR A 156 -0.82 -13.03 18.29
CA THR A 156 -2.28 -13.00 18.20
C THR A 156 -2.82 -14.38 17.84
N GLY A 157 -2.03 -15.19 17.12
CA GLY A 157 -2.30 -16.60 16.84
C GLY A 157 -3.44 -16.85 15.84
N LEU A 158 -3.75 -15.88 14.97
CA LEU A 158 -4.91 -15.94 14.09
C LEU A 158 -4.53 -15.82 12.62
N LEU A 159 -5.34 -16.47 11.77
CA LEU A 159 -5.50 -16.16 10.36
C LEU A 159 -6.95 -15.73 10.13
N LEU A 160 -7.15 -14.62 9.43
CA LEU A 160 -8.47 -14.14 9.06
C LEU A 160 -8.58 -14.13 7.54
N ALA A 161 -9.74 -14.55 7.01
CA ALA A 161 -9.99 -14.54 5.57
C ALA A 161 -11.39 -14.04 5.24
N SER A 162 -11.51 -13.31 4.11
CA SER A 162 -12.79 -12.84 3.59
C SER A 162 -12.68 -12.50 2.11
N GLN A 163 -13.75 -12.69 1.36
CA GLN A 163 -13.88 -12.12 0.01
C GLN A 163 -14.11 -10.61 0.04
N ASN A 164 -14.51 -10.07 1.20
CA ASN A 164 -14.65 -8.63 1.41
C ASN A 164 -13.59 -8.16 2.42
N GLY A 165 -12.53 -7.50 1.94
CA GLY A 165 -11.43 -7.03 2.79
C GLY A 165 -11.84 -5.89 3.73
N ALA A 166 -12.84 -5.07 3.38
CA ALA A 166 -13.35 -4.04 4.29
C ALA A 166 -14.08 -4.68 5.48
N ALA A 167 -14.89 -5.71 5.24
CA ALA A 167 -15.53 -6.48 6.31
C ALA A 167 -14.51 -7.20 7.18
N LEU A 168 -13.42 -7.71 6.58
CA LEU A 168 -12.32 -8.32 7.32
C LEU A 168 -11.62 -7.30 8.23
N ASP A 169 -11.39 -6.09 7.77
CA ASP A 169 -10.78 -5.02 8.59
C ASP A 169 -11.69 -4.61 9.75
N VAL A 170 -13.01 -4.56 9.56
CA VAL A 170 -13.97 -4.36 10.65
C VAL A 170 -13.85 -5.47 11.72
N ALA A 171 -13.85 -6.73 11.29
CA ALA A 171 -13.69 -7.87 12.20
C ALA A 171 -12.34 -7.85 12.93
N ALA A 172 -11.25 -7.54 12.22
CA ALA A 172 -9.92 -7.43 12.79
C ALA A 172 -9.83 -6.30 13.84
N CYS A 173 -10.49 -5.15 13.61
CA CYS A 173 -10.62 -4.10 14.63
C CYS A 173 -11.27 -4.65 15.90
N GLY A 174 -12.34 -5.42 15.79
CA GLY A 174 -12.99 -6.07 16.94
C GLY A 174 -12.04 -7.01 17.70
N VAL A 175 -11.27 -7.83 16.98
CA VAL A 175 -10.27 -8.74 17.57
C VAL A 175 -9.24 -7.97 18.42
N ILE A 176 -8.75 -6.82 17.93
CA ILE A 176 -7.74 -6.03 18.63
C ILE A 176 -8.32 -4.99 19.61
N GLY A 177 -9.65 -5.01 19.82
CA GLY A 177 -10.33 -4.12 20.78
C GLY A 177 -10.49 -2.69 20.30
N PHE A 178 -10.54 -2.45 18.99
CA PHE A 178 -10.73 -1.13 18.42
C PHE A 178 -12.14 -0.95 17.87
N ASP A 179 -12.70 0.23 18.07
CA ASP A 179 -13.87 0.68 17.32
C ASP A 179 -13.46 0.84 15.84
N PRO A 180 -14.11 0.15 14.88
CA PRO A 180 -13.85 0.32 13.46
C PRO A 180 -13.93 1.79 13.01
N CYS A 181 -14.84 2.56 13.57
CA CYS A 181 -15.00 3.98 13.26
C CYS A 181 -13.84 4.86 13.76
N TRP A 182 -13.04 4.37 14.69
CA TRP A 182 -11.82 5.08 15.11
C TRP A 182 -10.72 5.03 14.03
N VAL A 183 -10.74 4.03 13.12
CA VAL A 183 -9.77 3.89 12.04
C VAL A 183 -10.28 4.61 10.79
N PRO A 184 -9.66 5.72 10.34
CA PRO A 184 -10.20 6.54 9.25
C PRO A 184 -10.51 5.78 7.96
N ALA A 185 -9.63 4.86 7.54
CA ALA A 185 -9.84 4.08 6.32
C ALA A 185 -11.01 3.08 6.46
N VAL A 186 -11.17 2.47 7.64
CA VAL A 186 -12.27 1.53 7.89
C VAL A 186 -13.61 2.28 7.98
N ARG A 187 -13.64 3.42 8.68
CA ARG A 187 -14.81 4.29 8.73
C ARG A 187 -15.23 4.74 7.34
N GLU A 188 -14.30 5.26 6.54
CA GLU A 188 -14.58 5.68 5.15
C GLU A 188 -15.14 4.52 4.31
N ALA A 189 -14.60 3.30 4.47
CA ALA A 189 -15.12 2.13 3.77
C ALA A 189 -16.57 1.80 4.17
N LEU A 190 -16.90 1.95 5.46
CA LEU A 190 -18.28 1.81 5.95
C LEU A 190 -19.19 2.91 5.38
N GLU A 191 -18.74 4.17 5.38
CA GLU A 191 -19.48 5.30 4.82
C GLU A 191 -19.72 5.17 3.31
N ARG A 192 -18.80 4.50 2.58
CA ARG A 192 -18.99 4.17 1.16
C ARG A 192 -19.87 2.94 0.92
N GLY A 193 -20.26 2.23 1.97
CA GLY A 193 -21.07 1.02 1.86
C GLY A 193 -20.30 -0.21 1.39
N LEU A 194 -18.96 -0.20 1.50
CA LEU A 194 -18.12 -1.36 1.13
C LEU A 194 -18.28 -2.52 2.11
N ALA A 195 -18.71 -2.24 3.35
CA ALA A 195 -19.12 -3.21 4.35
C ALA A 195 -20.21 -2.59 5.25
N ALA A 196 -20.98 -3.43 5.93
CA ALA A 196 -21.94 -3.00 6.95
C ALA A 196 -21.78 -3.87 8.19
N VAL A 197 -21.55 -3.23 9.33
CA VAL A 197 -21.19 -3.93 10.60
C VAL A 197 -22.21 -4.98 11.00
N ASP A 198 -23.49 -4.69 10.84
CA ASP A 198 -24.63 -5.54 11.20
C ASP A 198 -24.77 -6.78 10.29
N THR A 199 -24.20 -6.75 9.11
CA THR A 199 -24.26 -7.87 8.15
C THR A 199 -23.06 -8.82 8.22
N ILE A 200 -21.98 -8.42 8.92
CA ILE A 200 -20.78 -9.25 9.02
C ILE A 200 -21.08 -10.50 9.86
N ARG A 201 -20.73 -11.66 9.31
CA ARG A 201 -20.81 -12.94 10.01
C ARG A 201 -19.42 -13.52 10.12
N ILE A 202 -19.01 -13.84 11.35
CA ILE A 202 -17.73 -14.44 11.66
C ILE A 202 -17.96 -15.94 11.87
N ALA A 203 -17.22 -16.75 11.12
CA ALA A 203 -17.15 -18.20 11.31
C ALA A 203 -15.78 -18.55 11.87
N GLY A 204 -15.75 -19.42 12.88
CA GLY A 204 -14.53 -19.82 13.58
C GLY A 204 -14.60 -19.52 15.08
N GLU A 205 -13.47 -19.71 15.75
CA GLU A 205 -13.38 -19.47 17.20
C GLU A 205 -13.37 -17.96 17.51
N PRO A 206 -14.15 -17.52 18.50
CA PRO A 206 -14.09 -16.14 18.98
C PRO A 206 -12.70 -15.79 19.49
N ALA A 207 -12.19 -14.65 19.09
CA ALA A 207 -10.88 -14.19 19.52
C ALA A 207 -10.91 -12.72 19.95
N SER A 208 -10.22 -12.43 21.03
CA SER A 208 -10.01 -11.06 21.52
C SER A 208 -8.58 -10.94 22.05
N VAL A 209 -7.77 -10.13 21.38
CA VAL A 209 -6.37 -9.86 21.75
C VAL A 209 -6.17 -8.34 21.68
N PRO A 210 -6.55 -7.60 22.75
CA PRO A 210 -6.51 -6.14 22.72
C PRO A 210 -5.11 -5.59 22.48
N TYR A 211 -4.99 -4.66 21.53
CA TYR A 211 -3.79 -3.90 21.23
C TYR A 211 -3.83 -2.52 21.90
N VAL A 212 -2.66 -1.91 22.07
CA VAL A 212 -2.56 -0.58 22.67
C VAL A 212 -2.95 0.49 21.67
N LYS A 213 -4.04 1.19 21.97
CA LYS A 213 -4.51 2.30 21.14
C LYS A 213 -3.50 3.45 21.16
N LEU A 214 -3.04 3.84 19.96
CA LEU A 214 -2.09 4.94 19.84
C LEU A 214 -2.81 6.31 20.01
N PRO A 215 -2.12 7.30 20.60
CA PRO A 215 -2.63 8.66 20.62
C PRO A 215 -2.67 9.25 19.22
N ASP A 216 -3.49 10.27 19.04
CA ASP A 216 -3.55 11.00 17.78
C ASP A 216 -2.21 11.66 17.46
N VAL A 217 -1.84 11.62 16.18
CA VAL A 217 -0.59 12.22 15.72
C VAL A 217 -0.73 13.73 15.72
N LYS A 218 0.13 14.41 16.50
CA LYS A 218 0.21 15.86 16.47
C LYS A 218 0.91 16.32 15.19
N LYS A 219 0.39 17.36 14.57
CA LYS A 219 1.00 17.99 13.40
C LYS A 219 2.42 18.48 13.78
N LYS A 220 3.42 18.09 13.01
CA LYS A 220 4.77 18.64 13.16
C LYS A 220 4.81 20.05 12.58
N THR A 221 5.45 20.98 13.28
CA THR A 221 5.58 22.39 12.88
C THR A 221 7.01 22.88 13.09
N GLY A 222 7.41 23.94 12.39
CA GLY A 222 8.68 24.61 12.60
C GLY A 222 9.91 23.82 12.16
N ILE A 223 10.97 23.84 12.96
CA ILE A 223 12.28 23.23 12.63
C ILE A 223 12.16 21.72 12.41
N SER A 224 11.32 21.04 13.20
CA SER A 224 11.12 19.59 13.05
C SER A 224 10.49 19.23 11.69
N LYS A 225 9.56 20.06 11.19
CA LYS A 225 8.99 19.87 9.83
C LYS A 225 10.06 20.06 8.77
N LYS A 226 10.83 21.15 8.84
CA LYS A 226 11.89 21.45 7.86
C LYS A 226 12.96 20.36 7.80
N LEU A 227 13.31 19.77 8.95
CA LEU A 227 14.27 18.67 9.00
C LEU A 227 13.71 17.39 8.35
N ASP A 228 12.44 17.06 8.61
CA ASP A 228 11.79 15.91 7.98
C ASP A 228 11.70 16.12 6.46
N ASP A 229 11.27 17.30 6.00
CA ASP A 229 11.18 17.62 4.57
C ASP A 229 12.56 17.47 3.90
N HIS A 230 13.63 17.99 4.51
CA HIS A 230 14.98 17.85 3.99
C HIS A 230 15.47 16.39 3.96
N VAL A 231 15.18 15.62 5.00
CA VAL A 231 15.50 14.18 5.04
C VAL A 231 14.73 13.44 3.94
N PHE A 232 13.45 13.76 3.73
CA PHE A 232 12.64 13.15 2.67
C PHE A 232 13.17 13.47 1.28
N GLU A 233 13.58 14.71 1.02
CA GLU A 233 14.19 15.11 -0.27
C GLU A 233 15.42 14.27 -0.61
N GLN A 234 16.21 13.86 0.39
CA GLN A 234 17.40 13.02 0.22
C GLN A 234 17.08 11.58 -0.19
N PHE A 235 15.85 11.11 0.07
CA PHE A 235 15.39 9.75 -0.23
C PHE A 235 14.48 9.68 -1.46
N ILE A 236 14.25 10.78 -2.17
CA ILE A 236 13.51 10.76 -3.43
C ILE A 236 14.34 10.01 -4.46
N VAL A 237 13.83 8.85 -4.88
CA VAL A 237 14.40 8.10 -6.00
C VAL A 237 13.88 8.72 -7.28
N THR A 238 14.75 9.37 -8.02
CA THR A 238 14.43 9.90 -9.35
C THR A 238 14.91 8.93 -10.41
N PRO A 239 14.10 8.64 -11.43
CA PRO A 239 14.56 7.82 -12.54
C PRO A 239 15.61 8.59 -13.34
N VAL A 240 16.71 7.92 -13.68
CA VAL A 240 17.80 8.47 -14.50
C VAL A 240 17.86 7.67 -15.78
N LEU A 241 17.97 8.38 -16.91
CA LEU A 241 18.18 7.76 -18.21
C LEU A 241 19.63 7.27 -18.32
N ASP A 242 19.81 5.99 -18.59
CA ASP A 242 21.08 5.47 -19.13
C ASP A 242 21.10 5.67 -20.64
N GLU A 243 21.78 6.72 -21.09
CA GLU A 243 21.88 7.04 -22.52
C GLU A 243 22.66 5.98 -23.30
N SER A 244 23.56 5.24 -22.64
CA SER A 244 24.36 4.19 -23.29
C SER A 244 23.54 2.96 -23.69
N GLY A 245 22.48 2.69 -22.93
CA GLY A 245 21.53 1.59 -23.21
C GLY A 245 20.29 2.03 -24.01
N CYS A 246 20.18 3.29 -24.39
CA CYS A 246 19.00 3.84 -25.05
C CYS A 246 19.12 3.77 -26.59
N ASP A 247 18.25 2.98 -27.21
CA ASP A 247 18.15 2.87 -28.67
C ASP A 247 17.20 3.91 -29.32
N LYS A 248 16.67 4.84 -28.53
CA LYS A 248 15.74 5.91 -28.96
C LYS A 248 14.44 5.40 -29.57
N CYS A 249 13.97 4.23 -29.19
CA CYS A 249 12.73 3.63 -29.74
C CYS A 249 11.43 4.31 -29.29
N ASN A 250 11.49 5.29 -28.38
CA ASN A 250 10.37 6.06 -27.85
C ASN A 250 9.33 5.25 -27.04
N ALA A 251 9.53 3.96 -26.83
CA ALA A 251 8.58 3.10 -26.11
C ALA A 251 8.29 3.62 -24.67
N CYS A 252 9.29 4.19 -24.01
CA CYS A 252 9.12 4.78 -22.68
C CYS A 252 8.20 6.01 -22.69
N VAL A 253 8.26 6.84 -23.75
CA VAL A 253 7.40 8.02 -23.94
C VAL A 253 5.96 7.59 -24.19
N GLU A 254 5.76 6.61 -25.08
CA GLU A 254 4.43 6.11 -25.45
C GLU A 254 3.74 5.41 -24.27
N LYS A 255 4.51 4.64 -23.49
CA LYS A 255 4.00 3.86 -22.35
C LYS A 255 3.91 4.64 -21.05
N CYS A 256 4.42 5.86 -20.99
CA CYS A 256 4.36 6.69 -19.79
C CYS A 256 2.91 7.13 -19.51
N ALA A 257 2.24 6.46 -18.60
CA ALA A 257 0.85 6.77 -18.26
C ALA A 257 0.67 8.21 -17.71
N PRO A 258 1.56 8.74 -16.82
CA PRO A 258 1.50 10.12 -16.38
C PRO A 258 1.94 11.15 -17.44
N LYS A 259 2.50 10.71 -18.58
CA LYS A 259 3.06 11.59 -19.62
C LYS A 259 4.22 12.47 -19.11
N ALA A 260 4.95 11.99 -18.11
CA ALA A 260 6.11 12.67 -17.53
C ALA A 260 7.41 12.45 -18.32
N ILE A 261 7.37 11.74 -19.44
CA ILE A 261 8.53 11.51 -20.29
C ILE A 261 8.32 12.21 -21.62
N GLN A 262 9.23 13.09 -21.97
CA GLN A 262 9.26 13.86 -23.22
C GLN A 262 10.55 13.59 -23.99
N LEU A 263 10.57 13.86 -25.30
CA LEU A 263 11.78 13.76 -26.11
C LEU A 263 12.55 15.09 -26.09
N LYS A 264 13.84 15.03 -25.83
CA LYS A 264 14.77 16.14 -26.08
C LYS A 264 15.00 16.29 -27.59
N THR A 265 15.53 17.42 -27.98
CA THR A 265 15.90 17.72 -29.40
C THR A 265 16.91 16.73 -29.98
N ASN A 266 17.74 16.10 -29.12
CA ASN A 266 18.71 15.07 -29.51
C ASN A 266 18.11 13.65 -29.60
N GLY A 267 16.79 13.51 -29.42
CA GLY A 267 16.06 12.24 -29.50
C GLY A 267 16.12 11.37 -28.25
N TYR A 268 16.80 11.79 -27.18
CA TYR A 268 16.76 11.07 -25.92
C TYR A 268 15.53 11.46 -25.09
N PRO A 269 14.94 10.51 -24.37
CA PRO A 269 13.86 10.83 -23.43
C PRO A 269 14.37 11.70 -22.27
N HIS A 270 13.54 12.64 -21.85
CA HIS A 270 13.70 13.45 -20.66
C HIS A 270 12.54 13.16 -19.71
N ILE A 271 12.86 13.00 -18.45
CA ILE A 271 11.85 12.73 -17.41
C ILE A 271 11.60 14.05 -16.69
N ASP A 272 10.36 14.51 -16.75
CA ASP A 272 9.88 15.70 -16.05
C ASP A 272 9.40 15.25 -14.67
N LEU A 273 10.04 15.72 -13.61
CA LEU A 273 9.83 15.30 -12.23
C LEU A 273 8.91 16.24 -11.46
#